data_a069e8cb1b1150a3d4eb42d5a4265e26
#
_entry.id   a069e8cb1b1150a3d4eb42d5a4265e26
#
_cell.length_a   1.000
_cell.length_b   1.000
_cell.length_c   1.000
_cell.angle_alpha   90.00
_cell.angle_beta   90.00
_cell.angle_gamma   90.00
#
_symmetry.space_group_name_H-M   'P 1'
#
loop_
_entity.id
_entity.type
_entity.pdbx_description
1 polymer ?
#
loop_
_entity_poly.entity_id
_entity_poly.type
_entity_poly.pdbx_seq_one_letter_code
_entity_poly.pdbx_strand_id
1 'polypeptide(L)'
;MKKLLAFFLFLFVMPLFAHHGRGATYDMKKQVTLKGVITEVSWRNPHVAIYMDVKDNDGKVVNWAFENSNVSTLARQGYNRNTLRAGQKITAVVNPSAQGTPRGLVVKVILADGKVVMSRESGANPVD
;
A
#
# COMPACT_ATOMS: atom_id res chain seq x y z
N MET A 1 -29.78 60.61 5.78
CA MET A 1 -30.16 59.17 5.77
C MET A 1 -28.90 58.35 5.50
N LYS A 2 -28.37 57.71 6.51
CA LYS A 2 -27.15 56.92 6.40
C LYS A 2 -27.52 55.48 6.05
N LYS A 3 -27.23 55.03 4.84
CA LYS A 3 -27.42 53.63 4.41
C LYS A 3 -26.32 52.77 5.00
N LEU A 4 -26.67 51.92 5.98
CA LEU A 4 -25.80 50.93 6.58
C LEU A 4 -25.69 49.74 5.60
N LEU A 5 -24.54 49.58 4.96
CA LEU A 5 -24.27 48.44 4.07
C LEU A 5 -23.76 47.31 4.96
N ALA A 6 -24.60 46.33 5.26
CA ALA A 6 -24.22 45.12 5.98
C ALA A 6 -23.48 44.22 5.02
N PHE A 7 -22.16 44.09 5.22
CA PHE A 7 -21.30 43.15 4.50
C PHE A 7 -21.45 41.78 5.15
N PHE A 8 -22.24 40.90 4.52
CA PHE A 8 -22.38 39.50 4.94
C PHE A 8 -21.16 38.73 4.53
N LEU A 9 -20.23 38.54 5.47
CA LEU A 9 -19.05 37.68 5.27
C LEU A 9 -19.48 36.21 5.32
N PHE A 10 -19.71 35.62 4.15
CA PHE A 10 -19.98 34.18 4.02
C PHE A 10 -18.67 33.44 4.28
N LEU A 11 -18.44 32.99 5.51
CA LEU A 11 -17.38 32.04 5.86
C LEU A 11 -17.67 30.70 5.19
N PHE A 12 -17.03 30.48 4.04
CA PHE A 12 -17.05 29.19 3.36
C PHE A 12 -16.21 28.21 4.19
N VAL A 13 -16.86 27.46 5.07
CA VAL A 13 -16.22 26.35 5.79
C VAL A 13 -16.00 25.23 4.78
N MET A 14 -14.80 25.17 4.20
CA MET A 14 -14.38 24.01 3.42
C MET A 14 -14.29 22.80 4.37
N PRO A 15 -14.98 21.69 4.11
CA PRO A 15 -14.75 20.47 4.88
C PRO A 15 -13.30 20.05 4.64
N LEU A 16 -12.48 20.15 5.66
CA LEU A 16 -11.17 19.48 5.72
C LEU A 16 -11.48 17.98 5.73
N PHE A 17 -11.38 17.35 4.56
CA PHE A 17 -11.27 15.91 4.52
C PHE A 17 -9.96 15.54 5.21
N ALA A 18 -10.06 15.21 6.50
CA ALA A 18 -8.96 14.63 7.24
C ALA A 18 -8.52 13.39 6.47
N HIS A 19 -7.26 13.37 6.01
CA HIS A 19 -6.65 12.17 5.48
C HIS A 19 -6.73 11.09 6.57
N HIS A 20 -7.69 10.19 6.43
CA HIS A 20 -7.75 9.00 7.25
C HIS A 20 -6.43 8.27 7.06
N GLY A 21 -5.63 8.20 8.12
CA GLY A 21 -4.34 7.51 8.10
C GLY A 21 -4.51 6.04 7.68
N ARG A 22 -3.39 5.37 7.34
CA ARG A 22 -3.37 3.95 6.91
C ARG A 22 -4.16 3.01 7.82
N GLY A 23 -4.30 3.34 9.12
CA GLY A 23 -5.08 2.59 10.09
C GLY A 23 -6.61 2.60 9.88
N ALA A 24 -7.16 3.54 9.09
CA ALA A 24 -8.57 3.53 8.69
C ALA A 24 -8.81 2.65 7.45
N THR A 25 -7.79 2.45 6.63
CA THR A 25 -7.86 1.66 5.38
C THR A 25 -7.47 0.21 5.61
N TYR A 26 -6.48 -0.05 6.46
CA TYR A 26 -5.92 -1.37 6.72
C TYR A 26 -6.02 -1.75 8.19
N ASP A 27 -6.30 -3.03 8.46
CA ASP A 27 -6.27 -3.58 9.83
C ASP A 27 -4.80 -3.78 10.26
N MET A 28 -4.26 -2.78 10.94
CA MET A 28 -2.86 -2.76 11.38
C MET A 28 -2.54 -3.78 12.48
N LYS A 29 -3.57 -4.39 13.11
CA LYS A 29 -3.41 -5.42 14.13
C LYS A 29 -3.38 -6.83 13.55
N LYS A 30 -3.72 -6.98 12.27
CA LYS A 30 -3.79 -8.25 11.57
C LYS A 30 -2.74 -8.31 10.47
N GLN A 31 -2.15 -9.49 10.30
CA GLN A 31 -1.30 -9.81 9.16
C GLN A 31 -1.83 -11.06 8.47
N VAL A 32 -1.79 -11.06 7.16
CA VAL A 32 -2.08 -12.23 6.33
C VAL A 32 -0.89 -12.51 5.41
N THR A 33 -0.64 -13.79 5.18
CA THR A 33 0.43 -14.26 4.30
C THR A 33 -0.20 -14.83 3.04
N LEU A 34 0.15 -14.25 1.90
CA LEU A 34 -0.41 -14.59 0.60
C LEU A 34 0.71 -15.01 -0.35
N LYS A 35 0.52 -16.14 -1.03
CA LYS A 35 1.45 -16.64 -2.06
C LYS A 35 0.82 -16.47 -3.43
N GLY A 36 1.59 -16.00 -4.39
CA GLY A 36 1.06 -15.81 -5.73
C GLY A 36 2.10 -15.38 -6.74
N VAL A 37 1.61 -14.91 -7.88
CA VAL A 37 2.43 -14.44 -9.01
C VAL A 37 2.15 -12.96 -9.25
N ILE A 38 3.20 -12.15 -9.31
CA ILE A 38 3.08 -10.73 -9.62
C ILE A 38 2.54 -10.57 -11.04
N THR A 39 1.49 -9.78 -11.20
CA THR A 39 0.93 -9.41 -12.51
C THR A 39 1.43 -8.03 -12.96
N GLU A 40 1.63 -7.11 -12.01
CA GLU A 40 2.12 -5.75 -12.29
C GLU A 40 2.85 -5.17 -11.07
N VAL A 41 3.84 -4.31 -11.32
CA VAL A 41 4.45 -3.44 -10.32
C VAL A 41 4.33 -2.00 -10.80
N SER A 42 3.52 -1.20 -10.10
CA SER A 42 3.36 0.23 -10.37
C SER A 42 4.37 1.03 -9.54
N TRP A 43 5.50 1.36 -10.14
CA TRP A 43 6.59 2.10 -9.48
C TRP A 43 6.42 3.61 -9.66
N ARG A 44 5.52 4.21 -8.88
CA ARG A 44 5.19 5.65 -8.95
C ARG A 44 4.68 6.18 -7.61
N ASN A 45 4.73 7.51 -7.46
CA ASN A 45 4.12 8.21 -6.33
C ASN A 45 2.58 8.32 -6.51
N PRO A 46 1.79 8.48 -5.43
CA PRO A 46 2.24 8.63 -4.03
C PRO A 46 2.71 7.32 -3.37
N HIS A 47 2.30 6.17 -3.87
CA HIS A 47 2.67 4.86 -3.32
C HIS A 47 3.01 3.87 -4.44
N VAL A 48 4.09 3.11 -4.25
CA VAL A 48 4.37 1.95 -5.09
C VAL A 48 3.32 0.87 -4.81
N ALA A 49 2.77 0.27 -5.85
CA ALA A 49 1.78 -0.79 -5.74
C ALA A 49 2.27 -2.07 -6.43
N ILE A 50 1.94 -3.21 -5.82
CA ILE A 50 2.21 -4.55 -6.35
C ILE A 50 0.86 -5.22 -6.57
N TYR A 51 0.60 -5.69 -7.79
CA TYR A 51 -0.57 -6.48 -8.11
C TYR A 51 -0.17 -7.93 -8.25
N MET A 52 -0.93 -8.85 -7.65
CA MET A 52 -0.57 -10.25 -7.56
C MET A 52 -1.81 -11.14 -7.66
N ASP A 53 -1.74 -12.16 -8.50
CA ASP A 53 -2.73 -13.21 -8.56
C ASP A 53 -2.49 -14.23 -7.44
N VAL A 54 -3.50 -14.41 -6.61
CA VAL A 54 -3.52 -15.35 -5.47
C VAL A 54 -4.64 -16.36 -5.69
N LYS A 55 -4.34 -17.64 -5.53
CA LYS A 55 -5.38 -18.67 -5.45
C LYS A 55 -5.95 -18.70 -4.04
N ASP A 56 -7.27 -18.62 -3.94
CA ASP A 56 -7.98 -18.87 -2.69
C ASP A 56 -8.10 -20.37 -2.39
N ASN A 57 -8.72 -20.71 -1.26
CA ASN A 57 -8.88 -22.09 -0.82
C ASN A 57 -9.75 -22.94 -1.77
N ASP A 58 -10.62 -22.30 -2.57
CA ASP A 58 -11.49 -22.93 -3.54
C ASP A 58 -10.82 -23.06 -4.93
N GLY A 59 -9.57 -22.61 -5.06
CA GLY A 59 -8.79 -22.61 -6.29
C GLY A 59 -9.11 -21.45 -7.23
N LYS A 60 -9.98 -20.52 -6.83
CA LYS A 60 -10.29 -19.31 -7.58
C LYS A 60 -9.13 -18.32 -7.49
N VAL A 61 -8.78 -17.73 -8.62
CA VAL A 61 -7.75 -16.69 -8.68
C VAL A 61 -8.37 -15.33 -8.36
N VAL A 62 -7.78 -14.63 -7.39
CA VAL A 62 -8.15 -13.26 -7.00
C VAL A 62 -6.93 -12.38 -7.17
N ASN A 63 -7.07 -11.29 -7.92
CA ASN A 63 -6.00 -10.30 -8.05
C ASN A 63 -6.01 -9.36 -6.84
N TRP A 64 -4.93 -9.38 -6.08
CA TRP A 64 -4.70 -8.54 -4.91
C TRP A 64 -3.88 -7.31 -5.29
N ALA A 65 -4.21 -6.16 -4.68
CA ALA A 65 -3.43 -4.94 -4.77
C ALA A 65 -2.75 -4.64 -3.43
N PHE A 66 -1.43 -4.59 -3.42
CA PHE A 66 -0.64 -4.28 -2.23
C PHE A 66 -0.02 -2.89 -2.34
N GLU A 67 -0.34 -2.03 -1.38
CA GLU A 67 0.25 -0.71 -1.23
C GLU A 67 1.58 -0.82 -0.47
N ASN A 68 2.59 -0.09 -0.92
CA ASN A 68 3.87 0.05 -0.24
C ASN A 68 4.15 1.55 0.07
N SER A 69 5.39 1.88 0.39
CA SER A 69 5.85 3.26 0.59
C SER A 69 5.96 4.01 -0.75
N ASN A 70 6.24 5.31 -0.67
CA ASN A 70 6.54 6.12 -1.86
C ASN A 70 7.90 5.74 -2.47
N VAL A 71 8.11 6.15 -3.72
CA VAL A 71 9.33 5.85 -4.49
C VAL A 71 10.60 6.30 -3.75
N SER A 72 10.62 7.49 -3.16
CA SER A 72 11.80 8.03 -2.46
C SER A 72 12.19 7.20 -1.24
N THR A 73 11.19 6.73 -0.47
CA THR A 73 11.44 5.89 0.72
C THR A 73 12.03 4.54 0.30
N LEU A 74 11.46 3.89 -0.70
CA LEU A 74 11.97 2.61 -1.20
C LEU A 74 13.35 2.74 -1.85
N ALA A 75 13.61 3.83 -2.58
CA ALA A 75 14.92 4.10 -3.17
C ALA A 75 16.02 4.26 -2.11
N ARG A 76 15.74 4.95 -1.00
CA ARG A 76 16.69 5.05 0.14
C ARG A 76 16.97 3.71 0.81
N GLN A 77 16.06 2.76 0.70
CA GLN A 77 16.22 1.38 1.18
C GLN A 77 16.94 0.47 0.15
N GLY A 78 17.41 1.02 -0.96
CA GLY A 78 18.11 0.28 -2.00
C GLY A 78 17.22 -0.39 -3.05
N TYR A 79 15.90 -0.16 -3.01
CA TYR A 79 14.97 -0.74 -3.97
C TYR A 79 14.72 0.18 -5.17
N ASN A 80 14.38 -0.41 -6.30
CA ASN A 80 14.08 0.29 -7.55
C ASN A 80 13.02 -0.47 -8.36
N ARG A 81 12.64 0.08 -9.52
CA ARG A 81 11.63 -0.52 -10.41
C ARG A 81 11.93 -1.93 -10.89
N ASN A 82 13.18 -2.39 -10.76
CA ASN A 82 13.61 -3.73 -11.16
C ASN A 82 13.69 -4.71 -9.98
N THR A 83 13.43 -4.26 -8.75
CA THR A 83 13.48 -5.11 -7.55
C THR A 83 12.45 -6.24 -7.63
N LEU A 84 11.26 -5.93 -8.11
CA LEU A 84 10.19 -6.89 -8.37
C LEU A 84 9.70 -6.74 -9.81
N ARG A 85 9.28 -7.85 -10.42
CA ARG A 85 8.80 -7.87 -11.81
C ARG A 85 7.58 -8.76 -11.97
N ALA A 86 6.73 -8.44 -12.94
CA ALA A 86 5.64 -9.33 -13.36
C ALA A 86 6.18 -10.73 -13.70
N GLY A 87 5.41 -11.75 -13.38
CA GLY A 87 5.76 -13.16 -13.55
C GLY A 87 6.54 -13.79 -12.37
N GLN A 88 7.05 -12.99 -11.43
CA GLN A 88 7.72 -13.54 -10.25
C GLN A 88 6.72 -14.17 -9.28
N LYS A 89 7.09 -15.34 -8.74
CA LYS A 89 6.42 -15.96 -7.59
C LYS A 89 6.97 -15.35 -6.31
N ILE A 90 6.08 -14.84 -5.46
CA ILE A 90 6.44 -14.25 -4.17
C ILE A 90 5.49 -14.70 -3.06
N THR A 91 5.92 -14.48 -1.84
CA THR A 91 5.06 -14.48 -0.66
C THR A 91 4.99 -13.06 -0.12
N ALA A 92 3.79 -12.48 -0.06
CA ALA A 92 3.54 -11.18 0.52
C ALA A 92 2.95 -11.33 1.93
N VAL A 93 3.55 -10.69 2.92
CA VAL A 93 2.96 -10.49 4.24
C VAL A 93 2.41 -9.08 4.29
N VAL A 94 1.11 -8.94 4.56
CA VAL A 94 0.41 -7.67 4.47
C VAL A 94 -0.56 -7.46 5.64
N ASN A 95 -0.80 -6.20 5.99
CA ASN A 95 -1.97 -5.84 6.77
C ASN A 95 -3.16 -5.76 5.81
N PRO A 96 -4.21 -6.56 5.98
CA PRO A 96 -5.32 -6.62 5.02
C PRO A 96 -6.20 -5.39 5.11
N SER A 97 -7.00 -5.15 4.06
CA SER A 97 -8.05 -4.13 4.07
C SER A 97 -8.99 -4.33 5.25
N ALA A 98 -9.27 -3.25 5.98
CA ALA A 98 -10.27 -3.24 7.04
C ALA A 98 -11.70 -3.51 6.53
N GLN A 99 -11.94 -3.35 5.23
CA GLN A 99 -13.23 -3.53 4.57
C GLN A 99 -13.38 -4.91 3.92
N GLY A 100 -12.38 -5.81 4.05
CA GLY A 100 -12.43 -7.16 3.48
C GLY A 100 -12.23 -7.23 1.96
N THR A 101 -11.80 -6.15 1.31
CA THR A 101 -11.45 -6.15 -0.12
C THR A 101 -10.09 -6.81 -0.36
N PRO A 102 -9.78 -7.31 -1.59
CA PRO A 102 -8.48 -7.91 -1.89
C PRO A 102 -7.37 -6.85 -2.01
N ARG A 103 -7.12 -6.16 -0.92
CA ARG A 103 -6.09 -5.12 -0.78
C ARG A 103 -5.32 -5.31 0.52
N GLY A 104 -4.06 -4.89 0.51
CA GLY A 104 -3.24 -4.94 1.71
C GLY A 104 -2.12 -3.90 1.70
N LEU A 105 -1.64 -3.57 2.89
CA LEU A 105 -0.46 -2.76 3.08
C LEU A 105 0.74 -3.68 3.33
N VAL A 106 1.77 -3.59 2.50
CA VAL A 106 2.95 -4.47 2.58
C VAL A 106 3.62 -4.35 3.94
N VAL A 107 3.83 -5.49 4.61
CA VAL A 107 4.72 -5.63 5.76
C VAL A 107 6.10 -6.08 5.27
N LYS A 108 6.15 -7.13 4.47
CA LYS A 108 7.36 -7.61 3.77
C LYS A 108 7.00 -8.46 2.57
N VAL A 109 7.94 -8.56 1.64
CA VAL A 109 7.88 -9.48 0.50
C VAL A 109 9.01 -10.50 0.63
N ILE A 110 8.70 -11.77 0.39
CA ILE A 110 9.65 -12.88 0.42
C ILE A 110 9.73 -13.45 -1.00
N LEU A 111 10.92 -13.43 -1.58
CA LEU A 111 11.19 -14.00 -2.90
C LEU A 111 11.18 -15.54 -2.86
N ALA A 112 11.18 -16.18 -4.02
CA ALA A 112 11.15 -17.63 -4.13
C ALA A 112 12.37 -18.33 -3.49
N ASP A 113 13.51 -17.65 -3.43
CA ASP A 113 14.75 -18.10 -2.77
C ASP A 113 14.78 -17.87 -1.25
N GLY A 114 13.72 -17.28 -0.69
CA GLY A 114 13.59 -16.96 0.73
C GLY A 114 14.13 -15.58 1.12
N LYS A 115 14.72 -14.82 0.20
CA LYS A 115 15.21 -13.46 0.47
C LYS A 115 14.04 -12.53 0.79
N VAL A 116 14.15 -11.79 1.92
CA VAL A 116 13.18 -10.78 2.32
C VAL A 116 13.54 -9.45 1.67
N VAL A 117 12.58 -8.81 1.05
CA VAL A 117 12.69 -7.47 0.47
C VAL A 117 11.52 -6.59 0.90
N MET A 118 11.71 -5.29 0.82
CA MET A 118 10.66 -4.28 1.12
C MET A 118 10.00 -4.48 2.51
N SER A 119 10.80 -4.85 3.52
CA SER A 119 10.32 -5.03 4.88
C SER A 119 10.11 -3.70 5.60
N ARG A 120 8.99 -3.58 6.32
CA ARG A 120 8.73 -2.50 7.29
C ARG A 120 9.06 -2.92 8.72
N GLU A 121 9.45 -4.17 8.95
CA GLU A 121 9.88 -4.63 10.26
C GLU A 121 11.23 -3.98 10.62
N SER A 122 11.32 -3.42 11.83
CA SER A 122 12.56 -2.80 12.31
C SER A 122 13.69 -3.83 12.34
N GLY A 123 14.78 -3.56 11.65
CA GLY A 123 15.98 -4.39 11.63
C GLY A 123 16.18 -5.27 10.41
N ALA A 124 15.25 -5.31 9.46
CA ALA A 124 15.51 -5.93 8.17
C ALA A 124 16.40 -5.00 7.33
N ASN A 125 17.71 -5.28 7.32
CA ASN A 125 18.64 -4.61 6.43
C ASN A 125 18.29 -5.02 4.98
N PRO A 126 18.08 -4.07 4.06
CA PRO A 126 17.73 -4.40 2.68
C PRO A 126 18.92 -4.91 1.85
N VAL A 127 20.08 -5.09 2.43
CA VAL A 127 21.35 -5.33 1.71
C VAL A 127 22.20 -6.37 2.44
N ASP A 128 21.71 -7.59 2.58
CA ASP A 128 22.54 -8.76 2.82
C ASP A 128 22.15 -9.88 1.86
#